data_c5ec13fc24e94ed5ed5550755d31235a
#
_entry.id   c5ec13fc24e94ed5ed5550755d31235a
#
_cell.length_a   1.000
_cell.length_b   1.000
_cell.length_c   1.000
_cell.angle_alpha   90.00
_cell.angle_beta   90.00
_cell.angle_gamma   90.00
#
_symmetry.space_group_name_H-M   'P 1'
#
loop_
_entity.id
_entity.type
_entity.pdbx_description
1 polymer ?
#
loop_
_entity_poly.entity_id
_entity_poly.type
_entity_poly.pdbx_seq_one_letter_code
_entity_poly.pdbx_strand_id
1 'polypeptide(L)'
;EKMNLFWHGMFATGVSKVDNYDEIVDMIDKFRENGMGNYKQILLDVAKSPAMIYWLDNNENHAYAVNENWGRELLELFSMGVGNYTETDVREASRAFTGWTRAPKISRFPYNRFDAAFEYKPEDHDEGEKTFLGYTGNFNGNDIIDIICEQPATARFICRYLYSYFVADEPQVAAWSVTPPRDPEAIEYLAKVF
;
A
#
# COMPACT_ATOMS: atom_id res chain seq x y z
N GLU A 1 14.10 -2.23 14.71
CA GLU A 1 13.42 -3.54 14.73
C GLU A 1 11.92 -3.44 15.08
N LYS A 2 11.48 -2.73 16.16
CA LYS A 2 10.05 -2.62 16.51
C LYS A 2 9.21 -1.97 15.40
N MET A 3 9.71 -0.91 14.76
CA MET A 3 9.03 -0.29 13.60
C MET A 3 8.99 -1.22 12.39
N ASN A 4 10.02 -2.04 12.17
CA ASN A 4 9.98 -3.06 11.14
C ASN A 4 8.83 -4.06 11.38
N LEU A 5 8.70 -4.57 12.61
CA LEU A 5 7.59 -5.46 12.97
C LEU A 5 6.22 -4.79 12.82
N PHE A 6 6.12 -3.50 13.14
CA PHE A 6 4.91 -2.72 12.94
C PHE A 6 4.51 -2.67 11.45
N TRP A 7 5.44 -2.26 10.58
CA TRP A 7 5.16 -2.17 9.14
C TRP A 7 4.91 -3.53 8.51
N HIS A 8 5.66 -4.56 8.91
CA HIS A 8 5.42 -5.93 8.44
C HIS A 8 4.05 -6.46 8.86
N GLY A 9 3.56 -6.09 10.05
CA GLY A 9 2.21 -6.42 10.51
C GLY A 9 1.12 -5.71 9.72
N MET A 10 1.36 -4.46 9.31
CA MET A 10 0.42 -3.66 8.52
C MET A 10 0.42 -4.06 7.04
N PHE A 11 1.60 -4.20 6.43
CA PHE A 11 1.80 -4.55 5.02
C PHE A 11 2.11 -6.03 4.84
N ALA A 12 1.35 -6.88 5.53
CA ALA A 12 1.63 -8.31 5.57
C ALA A 12 1.54 -8.97 4.19
N THR A 13 2.58 -9.73 3.86
CA THR A 13 2.60 -10.67 2.73
C THR A 13 2.91 -12.07 3.25
N GLY A 14 2.40 -13.10 2.60
CA GLY A 14 2.51 -14.46 3.09
C GLY A 14 3.26 -15.41 2.14
N VAL A 15 4.13 -16.24 2.71
CA VAL A 15 4.83 -17.31 1.99
C VAL A 15 3.90 -18.35 1.38
N SER A 16 2.62 -18.34 1.78
CA SER A 16 1.61 -19.23 1.21
C SER A 16 1.26 -18.91 -0.24
N LYS A 17 1.53 -17.67 -0.68
CA LYS A 17 1.29 -17.22 -2.06
C LYS A 17 2.59 -16.72 -2.70
N VAL A 18 3.39 -15.93 -1.95
CA VAL A 18 4.70 -15.45 -2.44
C VAL A 18 5.73 -16.53 -2.19
N ASP A 19 6.05 -17.30 -3.19
CA ASP A 19 6.96 -18.45 -3.13
C ASP A 19 8.45 -18.06 -3.25
N ASN A 20 8.74 -16.79 -3.58
CA ASN A 20 10.09 -16.24 -3.59
C ASN A 20 10.38 -15.53 -2.25
N TYR A 21 11.13 -16.20 -1.38
CA TYR A 21 11.48 -15.67 -0.05
C TYR A 21 12.35 -14.42 -0.12
N ASP A 22 13.19 -14.28 -1.13
CA ASP A 22 14.09 -13.12 -1.27
C ASP A 22 13.28 -11.82 -1.47
N GLU A 23 12.15 -11.86 -2.18
CA GLU A 23 11.25 -10.72 -2.35
C GLU A 23 10.62 -10.26 -1.02
N ILE A 24 10.28 -11.22 -0.14
CA ILE A 24 9.74 -10.92 1.20
C ILE A 24 10.84 -10.33 2.09
N VAL A 25 12.04 -10.89 2.04
CA VAL A 25 13.20 -10.40 2.81
C VAL A 25 13.56 -8.99 2.38
N ASP A 26 13.60 -8.70 1.07
CA ASP A 26 13.84 -7.35 0.54
C ASP A 26 12.82 -6.32 1.06
N MET A 27 11.56 -6.70 1.15
CA MET A 27 10.52 -5.83 1.71
C MET A 27 10.74 -5.58 3.20
N ILE A 28 11.09 -6.62 3.97
CA ILE A 28 11.42 -6.51 5.39
C ILE A 28 12.65 -5.62 5.61
N ASP A 29 13.67 -5.74 4.77
CA ASP A 29 14.88 -4.93 4.87
C ASP A 29 14.60 -3.46 4.55
N LYS A 30 13.74 -3.15 3.58
CA LYS A 30 13.26 -1.77 3.35
C LYS A 30 12.54 -1.19 4.57
N PHE A 31 11.75 -1.99 5.30
CA PHE A 31 11.13 -1.53 6.56
C PHE A 31 12.16 -1.27 7.66
N ARG A 32 13.27 -2.01 7.70
CA ARG A 32 14.38 -1.73 8.64
C ARG A 32 15.10 -0.44 8.31
N GLU A 33 15.36 -0.20 7.04
CA GLU A 33 16.08 0.96 6.56
C GLU A 33 15.24 2.24 6.65
N ASN A 34 13.99 2.18 6.17
CA ASN A 34 13.14 3.35 5.97
C ASN A 34 11.99 3.49 6.98
N GLY A 35 11.78 2.51 7.86
CA GLY A 35 10.59 2.45 8.71
C GLY A 35 10.45 3.56 9.76
N MET A 36 11.49 4.36 9.99
CA MET A 36 11.46 5.59 10.80
C MET A 36 11.42 6.87 9.94
N GLY A 37 11.32 6.72 8.63
CA GLY A 37 11.31 7.79 7.67
C GLY A 37 9.91 8.27 7.30
N ASN A 38 9.78 8.79 6.09
CA ASN A 38 8.54 9.34 5.57
C ASN A 38 7.57 8.23 5.14
N TYR A 39 6.32 8.29 5.59
CA TYR A 39 5.29 7.29 5.29
C TYR A 39 5.02 7.15 3.78
N LYS A 40 4.99 8.26 3.03
CA LYS A 40 4.85 8.23 1.56
C LYS A 40 5.92 7.35 0.91
N GLN A 41 7.18 7.44 1.35
CA GLN A 41 8.26 6.61 0.82
C GLN A 41 8.05 5.14 1.17
N ILE A 42 7.61 4.84 2.39
CA ILE A 42 7.28 3.47 2.81
C ILE A 42 6.16 2.91 1.93
N LEU A 43 5.10 3.68 1.70
CA LEU A 43 3.97 3.25 0.89
C LEU A 43 4.37 3.04 -0.59
N LEU A 44 5.25 3.88 -1.13
CA LEU A 44 5.83 3.70 -2.47
C LEU A 44 6.70 2.45 -2.56
N ASP A 45 7.52 2.18 -1.54
CA ASP A 45 8.36 0.97 -1.49
C ASP A 45 7.50 -0.29 -1.44
N VAL A 46 6.39 -0.26 -0.69
CA VAL A 46 5.41 -1.36 -0.64
C VAL A 46 4.71 -1.54 -1.98
N ALA A 47 4.22 -0.45 -2.59
CA ALA A 47 3.52 -0.48 -3.88
C ALA A 47 4.40 -1.01 -5.02
N LYS A 48 5.72 -0.80 -4.93
CA LYS A 48 6.73 -1.27 -5.89
C LYS A 48 7.38 -2.60 -5.48
N SER A 49 7.02 -3.15 -4.32
CA SER A 49 7.56 -4.45 -3.89
C SER A 49 7.03 -5.57 -4.78
N PRO A 50 7.90 -6.39 -5.40
CA PRO A 50 7.47 -7.56 -6.17
C PRO A 50 6.62 -8.53 -5.33
N ALA A 51 6.95 -8.69 -4.03
CA ALA A 51 6.18 -9.51 -3.10
C ALA A 51 4.74 -9.00 -2.96
N MET A 52 4.53 -7.68 -2.77
CA MET A 52 3.23 -7.07 -2.60
C MET A 52 2.42 -7.07 -3.92
N ILE A 53 3.07 -6.75 -5.04
CA ILE A 53 2.45 -6.80 -6.39
C ILE A 53 1.86 -8.18 -6.65
N TYR A 54 2.59 -9.23 -6.30
CA TYR A 54 2.11 -10.62 -6.47
C TYR A 54 1.09 -11.01 -5.40
N TRP A 55 1.28 -10.57 -4.16
CA TRP A 55 0.37 -10.86 -3.06
C TRP A 55 -1.06 -10.37 -3.33
N LEU A 56 -1.18 -9.16 -3.89
CA LEU A 56 -2.46 -8.51 -4.20
C LEU A 56 -2.84 -8.53 -5.69
N ASP A 57 -2.18 -9.39 -6.48
CA ASP A 57 -2.49 -9.61 -7.89
C ASP A 57 -2.43 -8.36 -8.78
N ASN A 58 -1.62 -7.36 -8.42
CA ASN A 58 -1.47 -6.17 -9.26
C ASN A 58 -0.73 -6.47 -10.58
N ASN A 59 -0.01 -7.59 -10.66
CA ASN A 59 0.52 -8.09 -11.93
C ASN A 59 -0.56 -8.54 -12.93
N GLU A 60 -1.80 -8.76 -12.46
CA GLU A 60 -2.98 -9.05 -13.28
C GLU A 60 -3.88 -7.82 -13.46
N ASN A 61 -3.37 -6.62 -13.12
CA ASN A 61 -4.09 -5.36 -13.27
C ASN A 61 -3.67 -4.68 -14.59
N HIS A 62 -4.52 -4.79 -15.60
CA HIS A 62 -4.27 -4.33 -16.98
C HIS A 62 -5.21 -3.21 -17.39
N ALA A 63 -4.78 -2.32 -18.30
CA ALA A 63 -5.61 -1.23 -18.81
C ALA A 63 -6.96 -1.71 -19.40
N TYR A 64 -6.98 -2.92 -19.98
CA TYR A 64 -8.18 -3.54 -20.55
C TYR A 64 -8.94 -4.46 -19.58
N ALA A 65 -8.36 -4.77 -18.43
CA ALA A 65 -8.94 -5.67 -17.42
C ALA A 65 -8.46 -5.24 -16.02
N VAL A 66 -9.09 -4.19 -15.47
CA VAL A 66 -8.70 -3.62 -14.19
C VAL A 66 -8.96 -4.62 -13.06
N ASN A 67 -7.94 -4.87 -12.25
CA ASN A 67 -8.02 -5.63 -11.00
C ASN A 67 -8.01 -4.65 -9.82
N GLU A 68 -9.05 -4.67 -9.01
CA GLU A 68 -9.24 -3.71 -7.91
C GLU A 68 -8.59 -4.14 -6.58
N ASN A 69 -7.95 -5.29 -6.53
CA ASN A 69 -7.46 -5.87 -5.27
C ASN A 69 -6.47 -4.93 -4.57
N TRP A 70 -5.40 -4.55 -5.28
CA TRP A 70 -4.41 -3.61 -4.74
C TRP A 70 -5.03 -2.26 -4.39
N GLY A 71 -5.84 -1.66 -5.28
CA GLY A 71 -6.47 -0.36 -5.04
C GLY A 71 -7.36 -0.37 -3.80
N ARG A 72 -8.11 -1.44 -3.57
CA ARG A 72 -8.95 -1.62 -2.40
C ARG A 72 -8.14 -1.70 -1.12
N GLU A 73 -7.15 -2.59 -1.06
CA GLU A 73 -6.32 -2.77 0.12
C GLU A 73 -5.49 -1.52 0.44
N LEU A 74 -5.04 -0.81 -0.59
CA LEU A 74 -4.35 0.47 -0.46
C LEU A 74 -5.20 1.49 0.31
N LEU A 75 -6.48 1.59 0.00
CA LEU A 75 -7.39 2.54 0.65
C LEU A 75 -7.92 2.02 1.99
N GLU A 76 -8.27 0.74 2.06
CA GLU A 76 -8.95 0.14 3.21
C GLU A 76 -8.00 -0.19 4.36
N LEU A 77 -6.92 -0.92 4.08
CA LEU A 77 -6.02 -1.45 5.12
C LEU A 77 -4.72 -0.68 5.26
N PHE A 78 -4.27 -0.01 4.20
CA PHE A 78 -2.94 0.58 4.19
C PHE A 78 -2.93 2.10 4.38
N SER A 79 -4.03 2.82 4.17
CA SER A 79 -3.98 4.27 4.25
C SER A 79 -5.13 4.98 4.97
N MET A 80 -6.38 4.80 4.56
CA MET A 80 -7.47 5.67 5.05
C MET A 80 -8.54 4.95 5.88
N GLY A 81 -8.73 3.65 5.66
CA GLY A 81 -9.80 2.87 6.28
C GLY A 81 -11.18 3.11 5.66
N VAL A 82 -12.08 2.16 5.88
CA VAL A 82 -13.46 2.18 5.37
C VAL A 82 -14.18 3.46 5.80
N GLY A 83 -14.95 4.05 4.87
CA GLY A 83 -15.77 5.24 5.10
C GLY A 83 -15.12 6.56 4.69
N ASN A 84 -13.84 6.54 4.29
CA ASN A 84 -13.10 7.72 3.85
C ASN A 84 -12.88 7.77 2.32
N TYR A 85 -13.44 6.83 1.58
CA TYR A 85 -13.39 6.72 0.11
C TYR A 85 -14.66 6.04 -0.39
N THR A 86 -14.87 6.06 -1.70
CA THR A 86 -15.99 5.42 -2.39
C THR A 86 -15.50 4.25 -3.25
N GLU A 87 -16.41 3.38 -3.71
CA GLU A 87 -16.09 2.31 -4.67
C GLU A 87 -15.56 2.88 -6.00
N THR A 88 -15.99 4.08 -6.38
CA THR A 88 -15.42 4.77 -7.54
C THR A 88 -13.95 5.12 -7.31
N ASP A 89 -13.58 5.58 -6.11
CA ASP A 89 -12.19 5.88 -5.77
C ASP A 89 -11.32 4.62 -5.83
N VAL A 90 -11.83 3.46 -5.36
CA VAL A 90 -11.14 2.17 -5.49
C VAL A 90 -10.83 1.86 -6.95
N ARG A 91 -11.83 1.98 -7.82
CA ARG A 91 -11.69 1.71 -9.25
C ARG A 91 -10.70 2.67 -9.91
N GLU A 92 -10.82 3.97 -9.64
CA GLU A 92 -9.95 4.99 -10.24
C GLU A 92 -8.49 4.86 -9.75
N ALA A 93 -8.29 4.55 -8.47
CA ALA A 93 -6.97 4.18 -7.96
C ALA A 93 -6.41 2.95 -8.70
N SER A 94 -7.20 1.90 -8.84
CA SER A 94 -6.77 0.67 -9.52
C SER A 94 -6.39 0.90 -10.98
N ARG A 95 -7.13 1.76 -11.70
CA ARG A 95 -6.79 2.20 -13.05
C ARG A 95 -5.41 2.88 -13.10
N ALA A 96 -5.08 3.67 -12.09
CA ALA A 96 -3.80 4.38 -12.00
C ALA A 96 -2.61 3.44 -11.72
N PHE A 97 -2.84 2.25 -11.16
CA PHE A 97 -1.82 1.22 -10.93
C PHE A 97 -1.73 0.17 -12.04
N THR A 98 -2.49 0.30 -13.13
CA THR A 98 -2.32 -0.54 -14.32
C THR A 98 -0.92 -0.36 -14.90
N GLY A 99 -0.34 -1.43 -15.44
CA GLY A 99 1.03 -1.43 -15.94
C GLY A 99 2.12 -1.52 -14.86
N TRP A 100 1.77 -1.38 -13.55
CA TRP A 100 2.70 -1.64 -12.45
C TRP A 100 2.78 -3.15 -12.21
N THR A 101 3.90 -3.74 -12.56
CA THR A 101 4.07 -5.20 -12.52
C THR A 101 5.44 -5.58 -11.98
N ARG A 102 5.72 -6.87 -11.96
CA ARG A 102 7.02 -7.41 -11.63
C ARG A 102 7.59 -8.17 -12.83
N ALA A 103 8.85 -7.90 -13.17
CA ALA A 103 9.60 -8.67 -14.15
C ALA A 103 10.45 -9.71 -13.43
N PRO A 104 10.31 -11.01 -13.71
CA PRO A 104 11.22 -12.01 -13.18
C PRO A 104 12.60 -11.82 -13.80
N LYS A 105 13.62 -11.63 -12.96
CA LYS A 105 15.01 -11.72 -13.40
C LYS A 105 15.38 -13.19 -13.50
N ILE A 106 15.61 -13.69 -14.72
CA ILE A 106 16.09 -15.04 -14.95
C ILE A 106 17.56 -15.09 -14.54
N SER A 107 17.85 -15.75 -13.43
CA SER A 107 19.23 -16.05 -13.03
C SER A 107 19.79 -17.16 -13.93
N ARG A 108 20.96 -16.92 -14.54
CA ARG A 108 21.67 -17.95 -15.30
C ARG A 108 22.27 -19.05 -14.43
N PHE A 109 22.49 -18.76 -13.13
CA PHE A 109 23.06 -19.72 -12.16
C PHE A 109 22.95 -19.18 -10.74
N PRO A 110 22.51 -20.00 -9.72
CA PRO A 110 21.96 -21.35 -9.87
C PRO A 110 20.55 -21.31 -10.47
N TYR A 111 20.20 -22.34 -11.20
CA TYR A 111 18.89 -22.52 -11.80
C TYR A 111 17.79 -22.43 -10.74
N ASN A 112 16.65 -21.80 -11.08
CA ASN A 112 15.46 -21.57 -10.24
C ASN A 112 15.55 -20.44 -9.18
N ARG A 113 16.54 -19.55 -9.24
CA ARG A 113 16.47 -18.28 -8.54
C ARG A 113 15.93 -17.21 -9.49
N PHE A 114 14.75 -16.74 -9.17
CA PHE A 114 14.09 -15.63 -9.87
C PHE A 114 14.07 -14.44 -8.92
N ASP A 115 14.94 -13.47 -9.14
CA ASP A 115 14.84 -12.18 -8.45
C ASP A 115 13.89 -11.33 -9.29
N ALA A 116 12.65 -11.17 -8.82
CA ALA A 116 11.73 -10.25 -9.44
C ALA A 116 12.12 -8.81 -9.12
N ALA A 117 11.84 -7.91 -10.04
CA ALA A 117 12.01 -6.47 -9.84
C ALA A 117 10.73 -5.75 -10.25
N PHE A 118 10.49 -4.59 -9.66
CA PHE A 118 9.44 -3.70 -10.13
C PHE A 118 9.68 -3.35 -11.61
N GLU A 119 8.62 -3.43 -12.40
CA GLU A 119 8.59 -2.99 -13.78
C GLU A 119 7.34 -2.14 -14.01
N TYR A 120 7.50 -1.04 -14.73
CA TYR A 120 6.39 -0.25 -15.26
C TYR A 120 6.28 -0.49 -16.77
N LYS A 121 5.09 -0.90 -17.23
CA LYS A 121 4.75 -1.12 -18.64
C LYS A 121 3.80 -0.03 -19.12
N PRO A 122 4.30 1.04 -19.75
CA PRO A 122 3.45 2.11 -20.24
C PRO A 122 2.37 1.66 -21.22
N GLU A 123 2.68 0.64 -22.03
CA GLU A 123 1.75 0.06 -23.02
C GLU A 123 0.56 -0.66 -22.37
N ASP A 124 0.65 -0.98 -21.09
CA ASP A 124 -0.41 -1.63 -20.31
C ASP A 124 -1.01 -0.69 -19.24
N HIS A 125 -0.65 0.60 -19.28
CA HIS A 125 -1.20 1.62 -18.39
C HIS A 125 -2.45 2.27 -18.97
N ASP A 126 -3.45 2.52 -18.14
CA ASP A 126 -4.64 3.29 -18.50
C ASP A 126 -4.32 4.79 -18.47
N GLU A 127 -4.08 5.38 -19.65
CA GLU A 127 -3.78 6.80 -19.86
C GLU A 127 -5.01 7.70 -19.79
N GLY A 128 -6.21 7.16 -19.53
CA GLY A 128 -7.44 7.93 -19.42
C GLY A 128 -7.46 8.85 -18.21
N GLU A 129 -8.22 9.94 -18.32
CA GLU A 129 -8.52 10.82 -17.18
C GLU A 129 -9.19 10.02 -16.07
N LYS A 130 -8.82 10.30 -14.82
CA LYS A 130 -9.32 9.66 -13.60
C LYS A 130 -9.79 10.74 -12.62
N THR A 131 -10.86 10.46 -11.89
CA THR A 131 -11.30 11.31 -10.78
C THR A 131 -11.15 10.52 -9.48
N PHE A 132 -10.23 10.94 -8.63
CA PHE A 132 -9.87 10.26 -7.38
C PHE A 132 -9.90 11.23 -6.21
N LEU A 133 -10.71 10.95 -5.18
CA LEU A 133 -10.89 11.78 -3.98
C LEU A 133 -11.16 13.27 -4.31
N GLY A 134 -11.89 13.53 -5.39
CA GLY A 134 -12.23 14.89 -5.84
C GLY A 134 -11.18 15.57 -6.73
N TYR A 135 -10.02 14.96 -6.95
CA TYR A 135 -9.02 15.43 -7.90
C TYR A 135 -9.23 14.78 -9.26
N THR A 136 -9.04 15.53 -10.34
CA THR A 136 -9.20 15.01 -11.70
C THR A 136 -7.93 15.24 -12.51
N GLY A 137 -7.45 14.18 -13.18
CA GLY A 137 -6.24 14.24 -13.99
C GLY A 137 -5.87 12.89 -14.61
N ASN A 138 -4.81 12.87 -15.40
CA ASN A 138 -4.21 11.64 -15.89
C ASN A 138 -3.22 11.09 -14.84
N PHE A 139 -3.77 10.41 -13.82
CA PHE A 139 -3.01 9.94 -12.68
C PHE A 139 -2.35 8.60 -12.94
N ASN A 140 -1.10 8.46 -12.45
CA ASN A 140 -0.35 7.23 -12.28
C ASN A 140 -0.33 6.83 -10.79
N GLY A 141 0.12 5.64 -10.46
CA GLY A 141 0.19 5.15 -9.08
C GLY A 141 0.95 6.06 -8.11
N ASN A 142 1.99 6.78 -8.57
CA ASN A 142 2.67 7.77 -7.74
C ASN A 142 1.75 8.92 -7.34
N ASP A 143 0.94 9.45 -8.29
CA ASP A 143 0.02 10.56 -8.03
C ASP A 143 -1.09 10.15 -7.05
N ILE A 144 -1.58 8.91 -7.16
CA ILE A 144 -2.55 8.34 -6.21
C ILE A 144 -1.98 8.31 -4.79
N ILE A 145 -0.73 7.86 -4.62
CA ILE A 145 -0.08 7.83 -3.31
C ILE A 145 0.13 9.25 -2.78
N ASP A 146 0.46 10.21 -3.63
CA ASP A 146 0.59 11.62 -3.25
C ASP A 146 -0.74 12.17 -2.72
N ILE A 147 -1.83 11.97 -3.45
CA ILE A 147 -3.17 12.41 -3.05
C ILE A 147 -3.60 11.74 -1.72
N ILE A 148 -3.34 10.45 -1.56
CA ILE A 148 -3.62 9.70 -0.31
C ILE A 148 -2.87 10.30 0.87
N CYS A 149 -1.58 10.60 0.71
CA CYS A 149 -0.77 11.14 1.79
C CYS A 149 -1.16 12.57 2.22
N GLU A 150 -1.86 13.32 1.36
CA GLU A 150 -2.43 14.64 1.69
C GLU A 150 -3.76 14.54 2.46
N GLN A 151 -4.38 13.36 2.54
CA GLN A 151 -5.67 13.22 3.21
C GLN A 151 -5.55 13.20 4.73
N PRO A 152 -6.30 14.03 5.46
CA PRO A 152 -6.30 13.98 6.94
C PRO A 152 -6.74 12.61 7.49
N ALA A 153 -7.54 11.86 6.72
CA ALA A 153 -7.95 10.49 7.07
C ALA A 153 -6.75 9.55 7.15
N THR A 154 -5.77 9.69 6.25
CA THR A 154 -4.55 8.89 6.23
C THR A 154 -3.73 9.11 7.50
N ALA A 155 -3.50 10.36 7.89
CA ALA A 155 -2.77 10.68 9.11
C ALA A 155 -3.45 10.06 10.35
N ARG A 156 -4.79 10.22 10.48
CA ARG A 156 -5.54 9.63 11.60
C ARG A 156 -5.48 8.11 11.61
N PHE A 157 -5.62 7.48 10.47
CA PHE A 157 -5.60 6.02 10.34
C PHE A 157 -4.24 5.44 10.76
N ILE A 158 -3.15 5.98 10.22
CA ILE A 158 -1.79 5.54 10.57
C ILE A 158 -1.47 5.82 12.03
N CYS A 159 -1.83 7.00 12.55
CA CYS A 159 -1.64 7.33 13.94
C CYS A 159 -2.44 6.44 14.90
N ARG A 160 -3.64 6.00 14.51
CA ARG A 160 -4.43 5.02 15.27
C ARG A 160 -3.75 3.65 15.30
N TYR A 161 -3.15 3.22 14.20
CA TYR A 161 -2.34 1.99 14.17
C TYR A 161 -1.11 2.10 15.08
N LEU A 162 -0.38 3.20 15.02
CA LEU A 162 0.77 3.46 15.90
C LEU A 162 0.35 3.48 17.37
N TYR A 163 -0.76 4.14 17.67
CA TYR A 163 -1.34 4.16 19.02
C TYR A 163 -1.68 2.76 19.50
N SER A 164 -2.38 1.98 18.67
CA SER A 164 -2.73 0.58 18.97
C SER A 164 -1.50 -0.29 19.24
N TYR A 165 -0.45 -0.11 18.47
CA TYR A 165 0.74 -0.94 18.59
C TYR A 165 1.65 -0.56 19.77
N PHE A 166 1.77 0.73 20.10
CA PHE A 166 2.76 1.22 21.05
C PHE A 166 2.18 1.70 22.38
N VAL A 167 0.90 2.04 22.45
CA VAL A 167 0.31 2.73 23.62
C VAL A 167 -0.77 1.90 24.30
N ALA A 168 -1.86 1.56 23.59
CA ALA A 168 -2.98 0.84 24.18
C ALA A 168 -3.80 0.09 23.11
N ASP A 169 -4.42 -1.01 23.53
CA ASP A 169 -5.28 -1.82 22.65
C ASP A 169 -6.42 -1.01 22.05
N GLU A 170 -6.61 -1.16 20.76
CA GLU A 170 -7.74 -0.67 19.98
C GLU A 170 -8.57 -1.86 19.45
N PRO A 171 -9.85 -1.68 19.10
CA PRO A 171 -10.59 -2.66 18.33
C PRO A 171 -9.86 -3.02 17.04
N GLN A 172 -10.18 -4.17 16.44
CA GLN A 172 -9.62 -4.52 15.13
C GLN A 172 -10.04 -3.50 14.06
N VAL A 173 -9.19 -3.31 13.06
CA VAL A 173 -9.33 -2.30 11.99
C VAL A 173 -10.70 -2.30 11.32
N ALA A 174 -11.28 -3.48 11.08
CA ALA A 174 -12.61 -3.59 10.47
C ALA A 174 -13.72 -2.86 11.27
N ALA A 175 -13.53 -2.67 12.57
CA ALA A 175 -14.48 -1.94 13.42
C ALA A 175 -14.25 -0.43 13.44
N TRP A 176 -13.15 0.09 12.88
CA TRP A 176 -12.77 1.50 12.99
C TRP A 176 -13.71 2.46 12.26
N SER A 177 -14.42 1.97 11.24
CA SER A 177 -15.43 2.75 10.53
C SER A 177 -16.64 3.15 11.41
N VAL A 178 -16.90 2.38 12.47
CA VAL A 178 -18.08 2.57 13.35
C VAL A 178 -17.70 2.76 14.83
N THR A 179 -16.46 2.46 15.20
CA THR A 179 -15.97 2.56 16.57
C THR A 179 -14.93 3.68 16.66
N PRO A 180 -15.19 4.75 17.44
CA PRO A 180 -14.22 5.81 17.60
C PRO A 180 -12.95 5.30 18.30
N PRO A 181 -11.81 5.99 18.15
CA PRO A 181 -10.59 5.67 18.90
C PRO A 181 -10.84 5.75 20.41
N ARG A 182 -10.08 4.97 21.17
CA ARG A 182 -10.12 5.00 22.64
C ARG A 182 -9.69 6.37 23.19
N ASP A 183 -8.71 6.99 22.54
CA ASP A 183 -8.21 8.33 22.87
C ASP A 183 -8.17 9.21 21.61
N PRO A 184 -9.32 9.85 21.26
CA PRO A 184 -9.40 10.70 20.09
C PRO A 184 -8.46 11.91 20.14
N GLU A 185 -8.19 12.47 21.32
CA GLU A 185 -7.32 13.64 21.49
C GLU A 185 -5.86 13.28 21.17
N ALA A 186 -5.39 12.13 21.65
CA ALA A 186 -4.07 11.63 21.33
C ALA A 186 -3.91 11.36 19.82
N ILE A 187 -4.91 10.76 19.17
CA ILE A 187 -4.89 10.50 17.73
C ILE A 187 -4.83 11.81 16.94
N GLU A 188 -5.66 12.79 17.27
CA GLU A 188 -5.64 14.11 16.60
C GLU A 188 -4.32 14.86 16.84
N TYR A 189 -3.72 14.74 18.02
CA TYR A 189 -2.41 15.32 18.31
C TYR A 189 -1.32 14.68 17.42
N LEU A 190 -1.28 13.34 17.37
CA LEU A 190 -0.33 12.60 16.54
C LEU A 190 -0.52 12.90 15.06
N ALA A 191 -1.76 12.96 14.57
CA ALA A 191 -2.08 13.25 13.18
C ALA A 191 -1.66 14.66 12.72
N LYS A 192 -1.52 15.61 13.64
CA LYS A 192 -1.00 16.97 13.32
C LYS A 192 0.53 17.00 13.16
N VAL A 193 1.21 16.00 13.72
CA VAL A 193 2.68 15.89 13.70
C VAL A 193 3.13 14.97 12.57
N PHE A 194 2.27 14.03 12.20
CA PHE A 194 2.48 13.09 11.10
C PHE A 194 2.51 13.80 9.74
#